data_69e5ff45c1a196183c2c16e2f7d4b993
#
_entry.id   69e5ff45c1a196183c2c16e2f7d4b993
#
_cell.length_a   1.000
_cell.length_b   1.000
_cell.length_c   1.000
_cell.angle_alpha   90.00
_cell.angle_beta   90.00
_cell.angle_gamma   90.00
#
_symmetry.space_group_name_H-M   'P 1'
#
loop_
_entity.id
_entity.type
_entity.pdbx_description
1 polymer ?
#
loop_
_entity_poly.entity_id
_entity_poly.type
_entity_poly.pdbx_seq_one_letter_code
_entity_poly.pdbx_strand_id
1 'polypeptide(L)'
;ISTSDFKNKVICLSLALKDMGIKKGDTVGIFAKSSPFWLIFDFAIHEVGAISVPIFANISTTNLNFEIKDSSMKFMFIDSQERLNDIEKENSHLTFITHNFCIKEPNFYNFDEILVIGKQICDSTGFTSFEANPDDVFSIIYTSGNTGTPKGVMLSHKNIVTQLHDINKLIDLPKDEVALSLLPLAHIFERTVMSYYLSRGISIYFVDDVLNVANLMKVVKPTIMTVVPRLLEKIFNKIKAQILEKPFFSRVIASLAFSYALKENLDKSSILFKIYDKLVYSKFREIFGSKVEKLVSGGAPLSKEIAIFFVNIGVPVYQGYGMTEFSPVVSTNYPFANKVGSCGKVIPSAQIKITANNELLVRGDSLMLGYLNQEELTKNTIDSDGWLHTGDVAHLDEDGYLFIKSRIKDIFKTSTGEYVNAVEIEQKLSKNRYIEFAVVISQNRKYTTALLFVDKEKYENAKKLNKNLTIEDYYNKDDILRNISSHINSVNSGLNKWEKIVKFKILTNDISIETGELTPSMKISRSKIEEKYENIINSMY
;
A
#
# COMPACT_ATOMS: atom_id res chain seq x y z
N ILE A 1 -19.14 10.70 12.61
CA ILE A 1 -20.16 10.85 11.54
C ILE A 1 -20.99 9.58 11.54
N SER A 2 -22.33 9.69 11.73
CA SER A 2 -23.25 8.56 11.60
C SER A 2 -23.47 8.19 10.13
N THR A 3 -24.01 6.98 9.86
CA THR A 3 -24.38 6.57 8.50
C THR A 3 -25.41 7.52 7.86
N SER A 4 -26.36 8.03 8.67
CA SER A 4 -27.33 9.03 8.20
C SER A 4 -26.68 10.35 7.85
N ASP A 5 -25.75 10.85 8.70
CA ASP A 5 -25.02 12.10 8.42
C ASP A 5 -24.14 11.96 7.18
N PHE A 6 -23.48 10.80 7.02
CA PHE A 6 -22.67 10.50 5.85
C PHE A 6 -23.52 10.58 4.58
N LYS A 7 -24.64 9.85 4.54
CA LYS A 7 -25.57 9.85 3.40
C LYS A 7 -26.09 11.25 3.09
N ASN A 8 -26.53 11.99 4.11
CA ASN A 8 -27.05 13.35 3.94
C ASN A 8 -25.99 14.30 3.37
N LYS A 9 -24.74 14.21 3.85
CA LYS A 9 -23.63 15.02 3.32
C LYS A 9 -23.32 14.66 1.87
N VAL A 10 -23.33 13.38 1.50
CA VAL A 10 -23.15 12.94 0.11
C VAL A 10 -24.22 13.53 -0.79
N ILE A 11 -25.51 13.45 -0.40
CA ILE A 11 -26.63 13.99 -1.15
C ILE A 11 -26.49 15.52 -1.31
N CYS A 12 -26.30 16.26 -0.21
CA CYS A 12 -26.18 17.70 -0.28
C CYS A 12 -24.99 18.13 -1.15
N LEU A 13 -23.84 17.47 -0.97
CA LEU A 13 -22.65 17.77 -1.75
C LEU A 13 -22.87 17.48 -3.25
N SER A 14 -23.48 16.36 -3.61
CA SER A 14 -23.74 16.04 -5.02
C SER A 14 -24.63 17.06 -5.70
N LEU A 15 -25.66 17.59 -5.01
CA LEU A 15 -26.53 18.64 -5.53
C LEU A 15 -25.75 19.95 -5.72
N ALA A 16 -24.88 20.32 -4.76
CA ALA A 16 -24.03 21.48 -4.89
C ALA A 16 -23.04 21.36 -6.06
N LEU A 17 -22.42 20.18 -6.23
CA LEU A 17 -21.50 19.91 -7.34
C LEU A 17 -22.18 20.04 -8.70
N LYS A 18 -23.44 19.57 -8.82
CA LYS A 18 -24.28 19.78 -10.02
C LYS A 18 -24.56 21.26 -10.27
N ASP A 19 -24.90 22.02 -9.23
CA ASP A 19 -25.15 23.45 -9.32
C ASP A 19 -23.90 24.24 -9.74
N MET A 20 -22.72 23.82 -9.29
CA MET A 20 -21.42 24.33 -9.73
C MET A 20 -21.08 23.98 -11.18
N GLY A 21 -21.89 23.18 -11.87
CA GLY A 21 -21.73 22.82 -13.26
C GLY A 21 -20.96 21.55 -13.54
N ILE A 22 -20.68 20.72 -12.54
CA ILE A 22 -20.09 19.39 -12.74
C ILE A 22 -21.12 18.48 -13.40
N LYS A 23 -20.70 17.78 -14.46
CA LYS A 23 -21.56 16.93 -15.29
C LYS A 23 -21.03 15.51 -15.34
N LYS A 24 -21.87 14.58 -15.82
CA LYS A 24 -21.47 13.22 -16.15
C LYS A 24 -20.20 13.22 -17.02
N GLY A 25 -19.22 12.44 -16.64
CA GLY A 25 -17.94 12.27 -17.34
C GLY A 25 -16.90 13.36 -17.08
N ASP A 26 -17.22 14.44 -16.35
CA ASP A 26 -16.19 15.38 -15.90
C ASP A 26 -15.26 14.72 -14.88
N THR A 27 -13.98 15.04 -14.94
CA THR A 27 -12.97 14.54 -14.01
C THR A 27 -12.82 15.49 -12.83
N VAL A 28 -12.84 14.93 -11.62
CA VAL A 28 -12.75 15.67 -10.36
C VAL A 28 -11.67 15.09 -9.48
N GLY A 29 -10.67 15.91 -9.14
CA GLY A 29 -9.53 15.52 -8.30
C GLY A 29 -9.89 15.46 -6.82
N ILE A 30 -9.28 14.51 -6.11
CA ILE A 30 -9.29 14.45 -4.65
C ILE A 30 -7.85 14.47 -4.16
N PHE A 31 -7.36 15.64 -3.79
CA PHE A 31 -6.01 15.86 -3.28
C PHE A 31 -6.05 16.14 -1.78
N ALA A 32 -6.29 15.09 -1.01
CA ALA A 32 -6.52 15.19 0.43
C ALA A 32 -6.01 13.93 1.17
N LYS A 33 -5.78 14.06 2.48
CA LYS A 33 -5.50 12.91 3.36
C LYS A 33 -6.74 12.03 3.50
N SER A 34 -6.50 10.75 3.81
CA SER A 34 -7.57 9.80 4.13
C SER A 34 -8.40 10.30 5.31
N SER A 35 -9.70 10.45 5.10
CA SER A 35 -10.63 10.97 6.10
C SER A 35 -12.08 10.61 5.74
N PRO A 36 -13.05 10.76 6.65
CA PRO A 36 -14.46 10.61 6.30
C PRO A 36 -14.90 11.58 5.18
N PHE A 37 -14.33 12.79 5.14
CA PHE A 37 -14.66 13.81 4.14
C PHE A 37 -14.16 13.42 2.74
N TRP A 38 -13.00 12.75 2.67
CA TRP A 38 -12.50 12.18 1.44
C TRP A 38 -13.53 11.22 0.81
N LEU A 39 -14.09 10.30 1.61
CA LEU A 39 -15.13 9.37 1.14
C LEU A 39 -16.44 10.08 0.81
N ILE A 40 -16.88 11.06 1.61
CA ILE A 40 -18.08 11.84 1.31
C ILE A 40 -17.95 12.52 -0.05
N PHE A 41 -16.78 13.10 -0.34
CA PHE A 41 -16.51 13.77 -1.60
C PHE A 41 -16.47 12.78 -2.77
N ASP A 42 -15.81 11.65 -2.58
CA ASP A 42 -15.73 10.58 -3.57
C ASP A 42 -17.11 10.05 -3.96
N PHE A 43 -17.96 9.72 -2.99
CA PHE A 43 -19.32 9.28 -3.25
C PHE A 43 -20.18 10.38 -3.88
N ALA A 44 -19.99 11.64 -3.52
CA ALA A 44 -20.73 12.76 -4.13
C ALA A 44 -20.36 12.96 -5.60
N ILE A 45 -19.11 12.75 -6.00
CA ILE A 45 -18.67 12.75 -7.40
C ILE A 45 -19.45 11.71 -8.18
N HIS A 46 -19.60 10.50 -7.65
CA HIS A 46 -20.32 9.40 -8.33
C HIS A 46 -21.83 9.65 -8.42
N GLU A 47 -22.44 10.32 -7.43
CA GLU A 47 -23.84 10.74 -7.48
C GLU A 47 -24.11 11.84 -8.53
N VAL A 48 -23.08 12.47 -9.07
CA VAL A 48 -23.18 13.37 -10.23
C VAL A 48 -22.95 12.63 -11.54
N GLY A 49 -22.43 11.41 -11.51
CA GLY A 49 -21.94 10.67 -12.67
C GLY A 49 -20.58 11.15 -13.18
N ALA A 50 -19.85 11.92 -12.36
CA ALA A 50 -18.51 12.38 -12.65
C ALA A 50 -17.46 11.30 -12.28
N ILE A 51 -16.25 11.48 -12.78
CA ILE A 51 -15.12 10.55 -12.63
C ILE A 51 -14.20 11.06 -11.53
N SER A 52 -13.96 10.27 -10.48
CA SER A 52 -13.01 10.68 -9.46
C SER A 52 -11.57 10.36 -9.87
N VAL A 53 -10.66 11.30 -9.58
CA VAL A 53 -9.22 11.17 -9.78
C VAL A 53 -8.56 11.33 -8.42
N PRO A 54 -8.35 10.22 -7.69
CA PRO A 54 -7.70 10.26 -6.38
C PRO A 54 -6.21 10.51 -6.53
N ILE A 55 -5.71 11.53 -5.82
CA ILE A 55 -4.32 11.98 -5.86
C ILE A 55 -3.66 11.64 -4.52
N PHE A 56 -2.46 11.06 -4.56
CA PHE A 56 -1.71 10.78 -3.34
C PHE A 56 -1.32 12.07 -2.62
N ALA A 57 -1.57 12.13 -1.31
CA ALA A 57 -1.31 13.33 -0.50
C ALA A 57 0.19 13.74 -0.42
N ASN A 58 1.09 12.85 -0.78
CA ASN A 58 2.55 13.01 -0.80
C ASN A 58 3.15 12.89 -2.21
N ILE A 59 2.37 13.19 -3.24
CA ILE A 59 2.83 13.18 -4.63
C ILE A 59 3.86 14.29 -4.89
N SER A 60 4.80 14.06 -5.81
CA SER A 60 5.69 15.14 -6.28
C SER A 60 4.93 16.15 -7.14
N THR A 61 5.33 17.42 -7.09
CA THR A 61 4.74 18.51 -7.88
C THR A 61 4.69 18.18 -9.37
N THR A 62 5.76 17.60 -9.92
CA THR A 62 5.84 17.19 -11.33
C THR A 62 4.75 16.16 -11.70
N ASN A 63 4.57 15.12 -10.88
CA ASN A 63 3.56 14.10 -11.13
C ASN A 63 2.15 14.65 -10.92
N LEU A 64 1.94 15.50 -9.89
CA LEU A 64 0.67 16.16 -9.64
C LEU A 64 0.21 16.96 -10.86
N ASN A 65 1.06 17.82 -11.41
CA ASN A 65 0.73 18.63 -12.57
C ASN A 65 0.53 17.79 -13.85
N PHE A 66 1.28 16.68 -13.98
CA PHE A 66 1.04 15.71 -15.03
C PHE A 66 -0.36 15.08 -14.91
N GLU A 67 -0.76 14.60 -13.72
CA GLU A 67 -2.05 13.95 -13.49
C GLU A 67 -3.23 14.92 -13.72
N ILE A 68 -3.09 16.19 -13.32
CA ILE A 68 -4.08 17.25 -13.58
C ILE A 68 -4.29 17.43 -15.09
N LYS A 69 -3.19 17.55 -15.84
CA LYS A 69 -3.24 17.79 -17.28
C LYS A 69 -3.74 16.57 -18.06
N ASP A 70 -3.19 15.39 -17.77
CA ASP A 70 -3.51 14.14 -18.48
C ASP A 70 -4.96 13.74 -18.29
N SER A 71 -5.52 13.94 -17.08
CA SER A 71 -6.93 13.67 -16.79
C SER A 71 -7.89 14.78 -17.24
N SER A 72 -7.39 15.90 -17.75
CA SER A 72 -8.19 17.09 -18.12
C SER A 72 -9.09 17.58 -16.98
N MET A 73 -8.57 17.58 -15.78
CA MET A 73 -9.25 17.88 -14.54
C MET A 73 -9.78 19.34 -14.52
N LYS A 74 -11.02 19.53 -14.04
CA LYS A 74 -11.65 20.86 -13.95
C LYS A 74 -11.90 21.30 -12.52
N PHE A 75 -12.12 20.35 -11.62
CA PHE A 75 -12.44 20.58 -10.22
C PHE A 75 -11.50 19.77 -9.33
N MET A 76 -11.18 20.31 -8.15
CA MET A 76 -10.32 19.60 -7.21
C MET A 76 -10.74 19.89 -5.77
N PHE A 77 -10.89 18.83 -4.97
CA PHE A 77 -11.03 18.89 -3.53
C PHE A 77 -9.66 18.92 -2.85
N ILE A 78 -9.44 19.88 -1.95
CA ILE A 78 -8.17 20.08 -1.24
C ILE A 78 -8.45 20.32 0.25
N ASP A 79 -7.69 19.65 1.12
CA ASP A 79 -7.87 19.72 2.57
C ASP A 79 -6.84 20.62 3.31
N SER A 80 -5.87 21.20 2.61
CA SER A 80 -4.87 22.08 3.22
C SER A 80 -4.27 23.09 2.26
N GLN A 81 -3.88 24.25 2.81
CA GLN A 81 -3.17 25.32 2.09
C GLN A 81 -1.82 24.85 1.55
N GLU A 82 -1.13 23.94 2.26
CA GLU A 82 0.15 23.38 1.85
C GLU A 82 0.03 22.67 0.50
N ARG A 83 -1.00 21.81 0.33
CA ARG A 83 -1.26 21.12 -0.94
C ARG A 83 -1.63 22.05 -2.09
N LEU A 84 -2.31 23.15 -1.78
CA LEU A 84 -2.62 24.14 -2.81
C LEU A 84 -1.33 24.78 -3.36
N ASN A 85 -0.32 24.98 -2.50
CA ASN A 85 0.95 25.56 -2.91
C ASN A 85 1.78 24.63 -3.82
N ASP A 86 1.49 23.32 -3.83
CA ASP A 86 2.13 22.33 -4.72
C ASP A 86 1.58 22.39 -6.14
N ILE A 87 0.47 23.11 -6.36
CA ILE A 87 -0.17 23.23 -7.68
C ILE A 87 0.44 24.41 -8.43
N GLU A 88 0.94 24.16 -9.64
CA GLU A 88 1.51 25.20 -10.48
C GLU A 88 0.45 26.22 -10.95
N LYS A 89 0.87 27.48 -11.10
CA LYS A 89 0.00 28.60 -11.55
C LYS A 89 -0.65 28.35 -12.93
N GLU A 90 -0.05 27.50 -13.75
CA GLU A 90 -0.61 27.09 -15.06
C GLU A 90 -1.94 26.35 -14.92
N ASN A 91 -2.22 25.77 -13.74
CA ASN A 91 -3.46 25.11 -13.40
C ASN A 91 -4.53 26.04 -12.79
N SER A 92 -4.40 27.36 -13.01
CA SER A 92 -5.34 28.39 -12.53
C SER A 92 -6.76 28.26 -13.11
N HIS A 93 -6.96 27.40 -14.12
CA HIS A 93 -8.27 27.07 -14.68
C HIS A 93 -9.10 26.16 -13.76
N LEU A 94 -8.49 25.54 -12.75
CA LEU A 94 -9.17 24.67 -11.81
C LEU A 94 -10.11 25.44 -10.90
N THR A 95 -11.23 24.82 -10.59
CA THR A 95 -12.13 25.22 -9.51
C THR A 95 -11.82 24.36 -8.28
N PHE A 96 -11.56 25.02 -7.18
CA PHE A 96 -11.14 24.38 -5.92
C PHE A 96 -12.28 24.30 -4.92
N ILE A 97 -12.43 23.16 -4.27
CA ILE A 97 -13.27 22.98 -3.10
C ILE A 97 -12.36 22.74 -1.90
N THR A 98 -12.35 23.70 -0.98
CA THR A 98 -11.43 23.71 0.15
C THR A 98 -12.10 23.21 1.42
N HIS A 99 -11.39 22.40 2.21
CA HIS A 99 -11.80 21.95 3.53
C HIS A 99 -10.69 22.25 4.55
N ASN A 100 -11.05 22.67 5.75
CA ASN A 100 -10.14 23.12 6.84
C ASN A 100 -9.44 24.48 6.61
N PHE A 101 -9.63 25.11 5.48
CA PHE A 101 -9.14 26.47 5.20
C PHE A 101 -10.07 27.15 4.20
N CYS A 102 -10.01 28.49 4.12
CA CYS A 102 -10.87 29.28 3.25
C CYS A 102 -10.06 30.29 2.47
N ILE A 103 -10.35 30.40 1.17
CA ILE A 103 -9.79 31.42 0.27
C ILE A 103 -10.96 32.18 -0.36
N LYS A 104 -10.89 33.51 -0.35
CA LYS A 104 -11.93 34.38 -0.92
C LYS A 104 -11.53 34.82 -2.32
N GLU A 105 -11.50 33.88 -3.24
CA GLU A 105 -11.27 34.11 -4.67
C GLU A 105 -12.36 33.42 -5.50
N PRO A 106 -12.65 33.86 -6.73
CA PRO A 106 -13.79 33.39 -7.52
C PRO A 106 -13.82 31.87 -7.78
N ASN A 107 -12.66 31.21 -7.86
CA ASN A 107 -12.55 29.78 -8.17
C ASN A 107 -12.46 28.90 -6.91
N PHE A 108 -12.67 29.47 -5.71
CA PHE A 108 -12.57 28.76 -4.45
C PHE A 108 -13.93 28.71 -3.75
N TYR A 109 -14.33 27.49 -3.40
CA TYR A 109 -15.56 27.22 -2.67
C TYR A 109 -15.21 26.50 -1.36
N ASN A 110 -15.82 26.96 -0.27
CA ASN A 110 -15.65 26.28 1.01
C ASN A 110 -16.58 25.05 1.10
N PHE A 111 -16.05 23.92 1.56
CA PHE A 111 -16.80 22.66 1.66
C PHE A 111 -18.06 22.80 2.52
N ASP A 112 -17.97 23.46 3.67
CA ASP A 112 -19.13 23.62 4.57
C ASP A 112 -20.18 24.56 3.99
N GLU A 113 -19.78 25.60 3.25
CA GLU A 113 -20.69 26.52 2.58
C GLU A 113 -21.46 25.83 1.45
N ILE A 114 -20.77 25.02 0.62
CA ILE A 114 -21.46 24.30 -0.47
C ILE A 114 -22.38 23.19 0.04
N LEU A 115 -22.10 22.62 1.22
CA LEU A 115 -23.05 21.69 1.87
C LEU A 115 -24.36 22.39 2.25
N VAL A 116 -24.30 23.65 2.72
CA VAL A 116 -25.51 24.44 3.03
C VAL A 116 -26.29 24.73 1.77
N ILE A 117 -25.63 25.11 0.67
CA ILE A 117 -26.27 25.32 -0.64
C ILE A 117 -26.94 24.04 -1.11
N GLY A 118 -26.24 22.92 -1.10
CA GLY A 118 -26.79 21.63 -1.52
C GLY A 118 -27.99 21.19 -0.67
N LYS A 119 -27.99 21.51 0.64
CA LYS A 119 -29.15 21.27 1.51
C LYS A 119 -30.36 22.11 1.08
N GLN A 120 -30.17 23.40 0.79
CA GLN A 120 -31.25 24.27 0.30
C GLN A 120 -31.84 23.76 -1.03
N ILE A 121 -30.98 23.29 -1.93
CA ILE A 121 -31.42 22.67 -3.19
C ILE A 121 -32.22 21.38 -2.90
N CYS A 122 -31.70 20.51 -2.00
CA CYS A 122 -32.41 19.28 -1.61
C CYS A 122 -33.79 19.56 -1.00
N ASP A 123 -33.90 20.55 -0.14
CA ASP A 123 -35.14 20.94 0.52
C ASP A 123 -36.18 21.52 -0.48
N SER A 124 -35.70 22.15 -1.57
CA SER A 124 -36.57 22.77 -2.59
C SER A 124 -36.97 21.86 -3.74
N THR A 125 -36.04 21.00 -4.21
CA THR A 125 -36.26 20.17 -5.43
C THR A 125 -36.29 18.67 -5.16
N GLY A 126 -35.93 18.24 -3.94
CA GLY A 126 -35.70 16.84 -3.61
C GLY A 126 -34.38 16.30 -4.17
N PHE A 127 -34.18 15.00 -4.01
CA PHE A 127 -32.99 14.28 -4.49
C PHE A 127 -33.41 13.05 -5.29
N THR A 128 -32.78 12.89 -6.45
CA THR A 128 -32.84 11.66 -7.24
C THR A 128 -31.42 11.17 -7.46
N SER A 129 -31.14 9.92 -7.06
CA SER A 129 -29.85 9.31 -7.24
C SER A 129 -29.51 9.14 -8.71
N PHE A 130 -28.25 9.31 -9.05
CA PHE A 130 -27.75 9.06 -10.39
C PHE A 130 -27.71 7.55 -10.67
N GLU A 131 -28.29 7.14 -11.78
CA GLU A 131 -28.22 5.76 -12.28
C GLU A 131 -26.98 5.61 -13.16
N ALA A 132 -25.92 5.04 -12.61
CA ALA A 132 -24.69 4.77 -13.34
C ALA A 132 -24.86 3.59 -14.30
N ASN A 133 -24.35 3.72 -15.53
CA ASN A 133 -24.15 2.55 -16.37
C ASN A 133 -22.96 1.74 -15.79
N PRO A 134 -23.07 0.40 -15.70
CA PRO A 134 -21.97 -0.45 -15.21
C PRO A 134 -20.62 -0.21 -15.90
N ASP A 135 -20.62 0.12 -17.19
CA ASP A 135 -19.43 0.35 -17.99
C ASP A 135 -18.96 1.82 -17.99
N ASP A 136 -19.70 2.74 -17.35
CA ASP A 136 -19.23 4.12 -17.15
C ASP A 136 -17.95 4.13 -16.31
N VAL A 137 -17.01 5.03 -16.63
CA VAL A 137 -15.77 5.19 -15.87
C VAL A 137 -16.10 5.70 -14.47
N PHE A 138 -15.75 4.90 -13.47
CA PHE A 138 -15.87 5.23 -12.06
C PHE A 138 -14.71 6.11 -11.58
N SER A 139 -13.49 5.75 -11.94
CA SER A 139 -12.30 6.44 -11.45
C SER A 139 -11.12 6.26 -12.41
N ILE A 140 -10.23 7.25 -12.43
CA ILE A 140 -8.91 7.17 -13.05
C ILE A 140 -7.88 7.18 -11.94
N ILE A 141 -7.15 6.08 -11.78
CA ILE A 141 -6.15 5.93 -10.71
C ILE A 141 -4.76 5.88 -11.33
N TYR A 142 -3.93 6.85 -10.98
CA TYR A 142 -2.58 6.90 -11.49
C TYR A 142 -1.66 5.94 -10.74
N THR A 143 -0.90 5.18 -11.51
CA THR A 143 0.14 4.26 -11.01
C THR A 143 1.50 4.68 -11.52
N SER A 144 2.54 4.47 -10.69
CA SER A 144 3.91 4.73 -11.11
C SER A 144 4.32 3.74 -12.19
N GLY A 145 4.47 4.20 -13.42
CA GLY A 145 5.04 3.40 -14.51
C GLY A 145 6.53 3.14 -14.30
N ASN A 146 7.04 1.99 -14.78
CA ASN A 146 8.49 1.70 -14.79
C ASN A 146 9.31 2.70 -15.63
N THR A 147 8.65 3.48 -16.48
CA THR A 147 9.24 4.54 -17.32
C THR A 147 9.34 5.89 -16.62
N GLY A 148 8.89 5.97 -15.35
CA GLY A 148 8.88 7.22 -14.57
C GLY A 148 7.64 8.09 -14.79
N THR A 149 6.91 7.95 -15.90
CA THR A 149 5.67 8.69 -16.15
C THR A 149 4.47 7.93 -15.56
N PRO A 150 3.60 8.57 -14.78
CA PRO A 150 2.39 7.93 -14.26
C PRO A 150 1.44 7.46 -15.38
N LYS A 151 0.66 6.42 -15.10
CA LYS A 151 -0.33 5.85 -16.03
C LYS A 151 -1.69 5.90 -15.37
N GLY A 152 -2.66 6.53 -16.00
CA GLY A 152 -4.04 6.62 -15.53
C GLY A 152 -4.82 5.34 -15.85
N VAL A 153 -5.05 4.51 -14.86
CA VAL A 153 -5.86 3.27 -14.97
C VAL A 153 -7.33 3.63 -14.89
N MET A 154 -8.09 3.39 -15.95
CA MET A 154 -9.54 3.64 -16.01
C MET A 154 -10.31 2.44 -15.48
N LEU A 155 -11.03 2.63 -14.37
CA LEU A 155 -11.88 1.62 -13.74
C LEU A 155 -13.35 1.97 -13.92
N SER A 156 -14.20 0.96 -14.19
CA SER A 156 -15.64 1.14 -14.32
C SER A 156 -16.39 0.91 -13.01
N HIS A 157 -17.64 1.34 -12.93
CA HIS A 157 -18.55 0.98 -11.82
C HIS A 157 -18.67 -0.53 -11.67
N LYS A 158 -18.78 -1.27 -12.77
CA LYS A 158 -18.83 -2.74 -12.80
C LYS A 158 -17.61 -3.34 -12.11
N ASN A 159 -16.41 -2.84 -12.40
CA ASN A 159 -15.19 -3.37 -11.81
C ASN A 159 -15.23 -3.35 -10.27
N ILE A 160 -15.61 -2.19 -9.69
CA ILE A 160 -15.65 -2.02 -8.24
C ILE A 160 -16.77 -2.84 -7.61
N VAL A 161 -17.98 -2.81 -8.18
CA VAL A 161 -19.12 -3.57 -7.65
C VAL A 161 -18.83 -5.07 -7.65
N THR A 162 -18.19 -5.58 -8.71
CA THR A 162 -17.75 -6.98 -8.79
C THR A 162 -16.80 -7.33 -7.64
N GLN A 163 -15.81 -6.48 -7.34
CA GLN A 163 -14.90 -6.67 -6.21
C GLN A 163 -15.66 -6.74 -4.87
N LEU A 164 -16.60 -5.82 -4.64
CA LEU A 164 -17.40 -5.82 -3.40
C LEU A 164 -18.23 -7.09 -3.25
N HIS A 165 -18.82 -7.60 -4.33
CA HIS A 165 -19.54 -8.87 -4.35
C HIS A 165 -18.64 -10.06 -4.04
N ASP A 166 -17.44 -10.11 -4.63
CA ASP A 166 -16.51 -11.21 -4.41
C ASP A 166 -15.96 -11.21 -2.98
N ILE A 167 -15.57 -10.04 -2.46
CA ILE A 167 -15.15 -9.90 -1.07
C ILE A 167 -16.26 -10.38 -0.13
N ASN A 168 -17.51 -9.97 -0.38
CA ASN A 168 -18.66 -10.37 0.43
C ASN A 168 -18.92 -11.88 0.42
N LYS A 169 -18.67 -12.58 -0.70
CA LYS A 169 -18.78 -14.05 -0.78
C LYS A 169 -17.69 -14.77 0.02
N LEU A 170 -16.49 -14.16 0.11
CA LEU A 170 -15.34 -14.76 0.78
C LEU A 170 -15.32 -14.45 2.28
N ILE A 171 -15.75 -13.25 2.66
CA ILE A 171 -15.66 -12.74 4.04
C ILE A 171 -16.97 -12.04 4.38
N ASP A 172 -17.86 -12.72 5.09
CA ASP A 172 -19.07 -12.11 5.65
C ASP A 172 -18.74 -11.49 7.00
N LEU A 173 -18.50 -10.18 7.01
CA LEU A 173 -18.15 -9.46 8.23
C LEU A 173 -19.41 -9.02 8.98
N PRO A 174 -19.47 -9.25 10.33
CA PRO A 174 -20.53 -8.74 11.16
C PRO A 174 -20.46 -7.22 11.31
N LYS A 175 -21.60 -6.58 11.64
CA LYS A 175 -21.71 -5.11 11.74
C LYS A 175 -20.99 -4.50 12.94
N ASP A 176 -20.67 -5.29 13.95
CA ASP A 176 -19.97 -4.87 15.17
C ASP A 176 -18.45 -4.84 15.02
N GLU A 177 -17.95 -5.15 13.82
CA GLU A 177 -16.53 -4.94 13.49
C GLU A 177 -16.15 -3.46 13.61
N VAL A 178 -14.92 -3.23 14.02
CA VAL A 178 -14.31 -1.89 14.12
C VAL A 178 -13.06 -1.88 13.26
N ALA A 179 -13.07 -1.06 12.22
CA ALA A 179 -11.96 -0.92 11.30
C ALA A 179 -11.11 0.31 11.62
N LEU A 180 -9.78 0.17 11.49
CA LEU A 180 -8.84 1.29 11.52
C LEU A 180 -8.19 1.41 10.14
N SER A 181 -8.52 2.49 9.43
CA SER A 181 -7.96 2.83 8.12
C SER A 181 -6.68 3.63 8.29
N LEU A 182 -5.58 3.11 7.78
CA LEU A 182 -4.26 3.73 7.87
C LEU A 182 -3.54 3.88 6.52
N LEU A 183 -4.07 3.23 5.48
CA LEU A 183 -3.51 3.34 4.14
C LEU A 183 -4.15 4.49 3.35
N PRO A 184 -3.47 5.00 2.31
CA PRO A 184 -4.03 6.08 1.48
C PRO A 184 -5.29 5.62 0.74
N LEU A 185 -6.40 6.38 0.87
CA LEU A 185 -7.62 6.16 0.08
C LEU A 185 -7.42 6.43 -1.42
N ALA A 186 -6.39 7.18 -1.79
CA ALA A 186 -5.96 7.32 -3.17
C ALA A 186 -5.51 6.00 -3.79
N HIS A 187 -5.13 5.01 -2.98
CA HIS A 187 -4.80 3.67 -3.46
C HIS A 187 -6.07 2.81 -3.53
N ILE A 188 -6.30 2.15 -4.67
CA ILE A 188 -7.52 1.36 -4.91
C ILE A 188 -7.75 0.28 -3.85
N PHE A 189 -6.70 -0.32 -3.29
CA PHE A 189 -6.82 -1.35 -2.27
C PHE A 189 -7.56 -0.84 -1.03
N GLU A 190 -7.12 0.25 -0.42
CA GLU A 190 -7.76 0.82 0.76
C GLU A 190 -9.17 1.32 0.44
N ARG A 191 -9.32 2.02 -0.69
CA ARG A 191 -10.61 2.55 -1.14
C ARG A 191 -11.66 1.46 -1.33
N THR A 192 -11.31 0.34 -1.97
CA THR A 192 -12.21 -0.81 -2.16
C THR A 192 -12.60 -1.44 -0.82
N VAL A 193 -11.62 -1.64 0.08
CA VAL A 193 -11.89 -2.22 1.40
C VAL A 193 -12.76 -1.30 2.25
N MET A 194 -12.51 0.02 2.25
CA MET A 194 -13.35 0.99 2.97
C MET A 194 -14.76 1.06 2.39
N SER A 195 -14.91 0.99 1.07
CA SER A 195 -16.22 0.90 0.40
C SER A 195 -16.98 -0.37 0.82
N TYR A 196 -16.27 -1.50 0.93
CA TYR A 196 -16.85 -2.74 1.45
C TYR A 196 -17.32 -2.57 2.91
N TYR A 197 -16.49 -1.99 3.78
CA TYR A 197 -16.87 -1.76 5.19
C TYR A 197 -18.09 -0.84 5.31
N LEU A 198 -18.16 0.24 4.53
CA LEU A 198 -19.35 1.10 4.47
C LEU A 198 -20.60 0.33 4.03
N SER A 199 -20.49 -0.53 3.01
CA SER A 199 -21.61 -1.35 2.54
C SER A 199 -22.13 -2.33 3.60
N ARG A 200 -21.27 -2.74 4.55
CA ARG A 200 -21.61 -3.63 5.69
C ARG A 200 -22.05 -2.87 6.94
N GLY A 201 -21.95 -1.54 6.96
CA GLY A 201 -22.26 -0.72 8.13
C GLY A 201 -21.22 -0.83 9.25
N ILE A 202 -19.98 -1.17 8.91
CA ILE A 202 -18.86 -1.31 9.84
C ILE A 202 -18.36 0.10 10.22
N SER A 203 -18.00 0.28 11.50
CA SER A 203 -17.43 1.52 12.01
C SER A 203 -15.98 1.68 11.54
N ILE A 204 -15.67 2.81 10.87
CA ILE A 204 -14.33 3.09 10.34
C ILE A 204 -13.73 4.28 11.10
N TYR A 205 -12.52 4.09 11.63
CA TYR A 205 -11.68 5.16 12.20
C TYR A 205 -10.51 5.42 11.27
N PHE A 206 -10.23 6.69 10.99
CA PHE A 206 -9.13 7.10 10.11
C PHE A 206 -7.93 7.55 10.95
N VAL A 207 -6.74 7.20 10.49
CA VAL A 207 -5.49 7.67 11.06
C VAL A 207 -5.11 8.98 10.38
N ASP A 208 -5.04 10.04 11.15
CA ASP A 208 -4.63 11.39 10.71
C ASP A 208 -3.11 11.56 10.68
N ASP A 209 -2.40 10.92 11.61
CA ASP A 209 -0.94 10.92 11.71
C ASP A 209 -0.41 9.49 11.93
N VAL A 210 0.40 9.01 11.00
CA VAL A 210 1.03 7.68 11.04
C VAL A 210 1.89 7.49 12.30
N LEU A 211 2.48 8.56 12.84
CA LEU A 211 3.26 8.49 14.08
C LEU A 211 2.40 8.15 15.30
N ASN A 212 1.11 8.44 15.24
CA ASN A 212 0.16 8.18 16.32
C ASN A 212 -0.58 6.82 16.22
N VAL A 213 -0.33 6.04 15.18
CA VAL A 213 -1.01 4.74 14.94
C VAL A 213 -1.02 3.83 16.16
N ALA A 214 0.12 3.70 16.85
CA ALA A 214 0.24 2.82 18.02
C ALA A 214 -0.69 3.23 19.19
N ASN A 215 -0.90 4.53 19.39
CA ASN A 215 -1.82 5.04 20.40
C ASN A 215 -3.27 4.86 19.96
N LEU A 216 -3.57 5.17 18.69
CA LEU A 216 -4.92 4.98 18.13
C LEU A 216 -5.36 3.52 18.19
N MET A 217 -4.49 2.56 17.87
CA MET A 217 -4.80 1.13 18.02
C MET A 217 -5.24 0.77 19.44
N LYS A 218 -4.60 1.35 20.46
CA LYS A 218 -4.96 1.10 21.88
C LYS A 218 -6.27 1.74 22.28
N VAL A 219 -6.60 2.92 21.72
CA VAL A 219 -7.83 3.66 22.02
C VAL A 219 -9.02 3.08 21.26
N VAL A 220 -8.88 2.91 19.96
CA VAL A 220 -9.92 2.43 19.04
C VAL A 220 -10.19 0.94 19.26
N LYS A 221 -9.15 0.15 19.55
CA LYS A 221 -9.19 -1.32 19.69
C LYS A 221 -9.84 -1.97 18.46
N PRO A 222 -9.27 -1.76 17.26
CA PRO A 222 -9.85 -2.30 16.05
C PRO A 222 -9.92 -3.82 16.08
N THR A 223 -10.90 -4.38 15.38
CA THR A 223 -11.06 -5.84 15.18
C THR A 223 -10.50 -6.27 13.83
N ILE A 224 -10.50 -5.36 12.85
CA ILE A 224 -9.98 -5.57 11.50
C ILE A 224 -9.16 -4.37 11.04
N MET A 225 -8.06 -4.65 10.32
CA MET A 225 -7.20 -3.61 9.72
C MET A 225 -6.64 -4.06 8.37
N THR A 226 -6.55 -3.12 7.44
CA THR A 226 -5.72 -3.25 6.25
C THR A 226 -4.30 -2.78 6.57
N VAL A 227 -3.31 -3.55 6.13
CA VAL A 227 -1.90 -3.28 6.42
C VAL A 227 -1.02 -3.57 5.21
N VAL A 228 0.13 -2.95 5.17
CA VAL A 228 1.21 -3.32 4.23
C VAL A 228 2.27 -4.14 4.95
N PRO A 229 2.98 -5.06 4.27
CA PRO A 229 4.04 -5.88 4.86
C PRO A 229 5.05 -5.10 5.70
N ARG A 230 5.46 -3.91 5.23
CA ARG A 230 6.42 -3.06 5.92
C ARG A 230 6.00 -2.68 7.36
N LEU A 231 4.70 -2.46 7.58
CA LEU A 231 4.20 -2.19 8.93
C LEU A 231 4.36 -3.41 9.84
N LEU A 232 4.05 -4.60 9.33
CA LEU A 232 4.21 -5.85 10.08
C LEU A 232 5.68 -6.14 10.39
N GLU A 233 6.58 -5.87 9.45
CA GLU A 233 8.02 -5.97 9.64
C GLU A 233 8.51 -5.03 10.75
N LYS A 234 8.08 -3.76 10.74
CA LYS A 234 8.41 -2.79 11.80
C LYS A 234 7.90 -3.24 13.17
N ILE A 235 6.67 -3.73 13.26
CA ILE A 235 6.10 -4.25 14.51
C ILE A 235 6.86 -5.49 14.98
N PHE A 236 7.16 -6.43 14.09
CA PHE A 236 7.93 -7.65 14.40
C PHE A 236 9.32 -7.30 14.96
N ASN A 237 10.04 -6.40 14.29
CA ASN A 237 11.36 -5.95 14.73
C ASN A 237 11.30 -5.17 16.05
N LYS A 238 10.26 -4.37 16.27
CA LYS A 238 10.03 -3.65 17.53
C LYS A 238 9.79 -4.63 18.70
N ILE A 239 8.96 -5.66 18.50
CA ILE A 239 8.75 -6.73 19.49
C ILE A 239 10.10 -7.38 19.84
N LYS A 240 10.89 -7.75 18.83
CA LYS A 240 12.22 -8.36 19.02
C LYS A 240 13.17 -7.46 19.80
N ALA A 241 13.21 -6.17 19.52
CA ALA A 241 14.02 -5.20 20.25
C ALA A 241 13.56 -5.06 21.71
N GLN A 242 12.25 -4.92 21.96
CA GLN A 242 11.68 -4.82 23.30
C GLN A 242 11.96 -6.05 24.18
N ILE A 243 12.07 -7.24 23.58
CA ILE A 243 12.45 -8.46 24.32
C ILE A 243 13.86 -8.33 24.86
N LEU A 244 14.80 -7.77 24.11
CA LEU A 244 16.21 -7.61 24.51
C LEU A 244 16.38 -6.61 25.66
N GLU A 245 15.48 -5.66 25.82
CA GLU A 245 15.48 -4.62 26.87
C GLU A 245 14.92 -5.11 28.20
N LYS A 246 14.28 -6.31 28.23
CA LYS A 246 13.67 -6.85 29.44
C LYS A 246 14.72 -7.37 30.45
N PRO A 247 14.40 -7.40 31.77
CA PRO A 247 15.22 -8.08 32.78
C PRO A 247 15.48 -9.54 32.40
N PHE A 248 16.62 -10.10 32.86
CA PHE A 248 17.16 -11.38 32.41
C PHE A 248 16.11 -12.51 32.35
N PHE A 249 15.38 -12.79 33.42
CA PHE A 249 14.39 -13.88 33.43
C PHE A 249 13.23 -13.65 32.46
N SER A 250 12.68 -12.44 32.44
CA SER A 250 11.61 -12.07 31.51
C SER A 250 12.08 -12.11 30.05
N ARG A 251 13.34 -11.74 29.81
CA ARG A 251 13.96 -11.79 28.48
C ARG A 251 14.10 -13.24 28.00
N VAL A 252 14.56 -14.15 28.85
CA VAL A 252 14.70 -15.57 28.49
C VAL A 252 13.33 -16.17 28.12
N ILE A 253 12.30 -15.97 28.96
CA ILE A 253 10.96 -16.49 28.70
C ILE A 253 10.39 -15.88 27.41
N ALA A 254 10.50 -14.56 27.22
CA ALA A 254 10.00 -13.89 26.03
C ALA A 254 10.75 -14.31 24.77
N SER A 255 12.07 -14.55 24.84
CA SER A 255 12.87 -15.05 23.70
C SER A 255 12.49 -16.48 23.31
N LEU A 256 12.28 -17.35 24.28
CA LEU A 256 11.80 -18.72 24.02
C LEU A 256 10.40 -18.72 23.41
N ALA A 257 9.47 -17.91 23.94
CA ALA A 257 8.14 -17.75 23.40
C ALA A 257 8.15 -17.18 21.98
N PHE A 258 9.00 -16.18 21.71
CA PHE A 258 9.20 -15.61 20.38
C PHE A 258 9.69 -16.66 19.38
N SER A 259 10.74 -17.42 19.74
CA SER A 259 11.27 -18.51 18.90
C SER A 259 10.24 -19.62 18.69
N TYR A 260 9.40 -19.89 19.70
CA TYR A 260 8.33 -20.87 19.61
C TYR A 260 7.25 -20.40 18.63
N ALA A 261 6.91 -19.10 18.62
CA ALA A 261 5.95 -18.52 17.67
C ALA A 261 6.41 -18.54 16.21
N LEU A 262 7.70 -18.76 15.92
CA LEU A 262 8.23 -18.90 14.57
C LEU A 262 8.10 -20.31 13.98
N LYS A 263 7.63 -21.30 14.77
CA LYS A 263 7.50 -22.67 14.27
C LYS A 263 6.34 -22.80 13.31
N GLU A 264 6.58 -23.47 12.18
CA GLU A 264 5.50 -23.95 11.31
C GLU A 264 4.67 -25.03 12.03
N ASN A 265 3.39 -25.12 11.72
CA ASN A 265 2.48 -26.15 12.26
C ASN A 265 2.45 -26.21 13.79
N LEU A 266 2.41 -25.04 14.44
CA LEU A 266 2.39 -24.94 15.90
C LEU A 266 1.11 -25.54 16.48
N ASP A 267 1.26 -26.49 17.41
CA ASP A 267 0.13 -27.03 18.17
C ASP A 267 -0.34 -26.02 19.23
N LYS A 268 -1.43 -25.33 18.92
CA LYS A 268 -2.06 -24.35 19.81
C LYS A 268 -2.82 -24.98 20.98
N SER A 269 -3.03 -26.30 20.97
CA SER A 269 -3.68 -27.02 22.08
C SER A 269 -2.69 -27.34 23.20
N SER A 270 -1.38 -27.31 22.93
CA SER A 270 -0.33 -27.69 23.88
C SER A 270 -0.30 -26.80 25.14
N ILE A 271 0.05 -27.39 26.27
CA ILE A 271 0.19 -26.68 27.55
C ILE A 271 1.22 -25.56 27.44
N LEU A 272 2.33 -25.80 26.75
CA LEU A 272 3.38 -24.82 26.54
C LEU A 272 2.89 -23.60 25.75
N PHE A 273 2.09 -23.82 24.70
CA PHE A 273 1.46 -22.73 23.97
C PHE A 273 0.57 -21.88 24.89
N LYS A 274 -0.30 -22.51 25.68
CA LYS A 274 -1.22 -21.81 26.61
C LYS A 274 -0.46 -20.97 27.65
N ILE A 275 0.69 -21.46 28.13
CA ILE A 275 1.58 -20.70 29.04
C ILE A 275 2.14 -19.48 28.33
N TYR A 276 2.71 -19.65 27.13
CA TYR A 276 3.27 -18.53 26.35
C TYR A 276 2.18 -17.54 25.91
N ASP A 277 0.99 -18.02 25.55
CA ASP A 277 -0.14 -17.16 25.19
C ASP A 277 -0.52 -16.24 26.34
N LYS A 278 -0.69 -16.78 27.54
CA LYS A 278 -1.07 -16.02 28.73
C LYS A 278 0.02 -15.04 29.19
N LEU A 279 1.29 -15.45 29.18
CA LEU A 279 2.40 -14.67 29.75
C LEU A 279 3.05 -13.70 28.78
N VAL A 280 3.04 -14.02 27.48
CA VAL A 280 3.83 -13.31 26.47
C VAL A 280 2.98 -12.83 25.29
N TYR A 281 2.23 -13.71 24.60
CA TYR A 281 1.54 -13.34 23.37
C TYR A 281 0.39 -12.36 23.61
N SER A 282 -0.30 -12.47 24.76
CA SER A 282 -1.29 -11.46 25.17
C SER A 282 -0.70 -10.03 25.15
N LYS A 283 0.55 -9.86 25.64
CA LYS A 283 1.24 -8.57 25.66
C LYS A 283 1.67 -8.11 24.25
N PHE A 284 1.99 -9.05 23.34
CA PHE A 284 2.26 -8.70 21.95
C PHE A 284 0.99 -8.24 21.25
N ARG A 285 -0.16 -8.84 21.53
CA ARG A 285 -1.47 -8.40 21.01
C ARG A 285 -1.90 -7.02 21.50
N GLU A 286 -1.43 -6.57 22.69
CA GLU A 286 -1.72 -5.22 23.19
C GLU A 286 -1.22 -4.10 22.25
N ILE A 287 -0.21 -4.38 21.42
CA ILE A 287 0.30 -3.43 20.41
C ILE A 287 -0.81 -3.08 19.42
N PHE A 288 -1.68 -4.03 19.10
CA PHE A 288 -2.84 -3.90 18.21
C PHE A 288 -4.14 -3.53 18.95
N GLY A 289 -4.08 -3.13 20.21
CA GLY A 289 -5.28 -2.84 21.02
C GLY A 289 -6.02 -4.07 21.56
N SER A 290 -5.41 -5.25 21.49
CA SER A 290 -5.88 -6.54 22.05
C SER A 290 -7.15 -7.14 21.41
N LYS A 291 -7.78 -6.48 20.42
CA LYS A 291 -9.02 -6.93 19.79
C LYS A 291 -8.85 -7.29 18.32
N VAL A 292 -7.68 -7.05 17.71
CA VAL A 292 -7.46 -7.37 16.30
C VAL A 292 -7.56 -8.87 16.07
N GLU A 293 -8.52 -9.26 15.26
CA GLU A 293 -8.78 -10.63 14.84
C GLU A 293 -8.44 -10.87 13.36
N LYS A 294 -8.31 -9.80 12.59
CA LYS A 294 -8.10 -9.88 11.14
C LYS A 294 -7.16 -8.78 10.67
N LEU A 295 -6.01 -9.17 10.13
CA LEU A 295 -5.13 -8.28 9.38
C LEU A 295 -5.17 -8.68 7.90
N VAL A 296 -5.61 -7.77 7.03
CA VAL A 296 -5.59 -7.97 5.58
C VAL A 296 -4.34 -7.30 5.02
N SER A 297 -3.43 -8.10 4.48
CA SER A 297 -2.13 -7.61 3.98
C SER A 297 -2.06 -7.67 2.46
N GLY A 298 -1.72 -6.55 1.84
CA GLY A 298 -1.58 -6.43 0.38
C GLY A 298 -0.53 -5.42 -0.06
N GLY A 299 -0.41 -5.23 -1.36
CA GLY A 299 0.45 -4.22 -2.00
C GLY A 299 1.93 -4.57 -2.12
N ALA A 300 2.44 -5.55 -1.35
CA ALA A 300 3.81 -6.05 -1.45
C ALA A 300 3.89 -7.49 -0.89
N PRO A 301 4.95 -8.27 -1.21
CA PRO A 301 5.16 -9.59 -0.64
C PRO A 301 5.41 -9.53 0.87
N LEU A 302 4.76 -10.43 1.63
CA LEU A 302 4.97 -10.59 3.06
C LEU A 302 5.87 -11.79 3.33
N SER A 303 6.89 -11.64 4.17
CA SER A 303 7.73 -12.75 4.61
C SER A 303 6.91 -13.84 5.29
N LYS A 304 7.06 -15.09 4.86
CA LYS A 304 6.39 -16.26 5.45
C LYS A 304 6.66 -16.36 6.97
N GLU A 305 7.89 -16.09 7.39
CA GLU A 305 8.31 -16.09 8.80
C GLU A 305 7.48 -15.11 9.64
N ILE A 306 7.31 -13.87 9.13
CA ILE A 306 6.54 -12.83 9.81
C ILE A 306 5.07 -13.18 9.86
N ALA A 307 4.52 -13.71 8.76
CA ALA A 307 3.13 -14.16 8.72
C ALA A 307 2.87 -15.29 9.73
N ILE A 308 3.76 -16.30 9.79
CA ILE A 308 3.71 -17.40 10.78
C ILE A 308 3.70 -16.84 12.20
N PHE A 309 4.61 -15.91 12.50
CA PHE A 309 4.71 -15.29 13.81
C PHE A 309 3.38 -14.66 14.25
N PHE A 310 2.80 -13.79 13.41
CA PHE A 310 1.55 -13.11 13.75
C PHE A 310 0.37 -14.07 13.88
N VAL A 311 0.23 -15.03 12.98
CA VAL A 311 -0.80 -16.07 13.07
C VAL A 311 -0.65 -16.88 14.37
N ASN A 312 0.58 -17.20 14.76
CA ASN A 312 0.85 -18.00 15.97
C ASN A 312 0.63 -17.24 17.26
N ILE A 313 0.86 -15.92 17.30
CA ILE A 313 0.54 -15.11 18.47
C ILE A 313 -0.95 -14.73 18.57
N GLY A 314 -1.80 -15.23 17.66
CA GLY A 314 -3.24 -15.00 17.68
C GLY A 314 -3.70 -13.73 16.96
N VAL A 315 -2.89 -13.24 16.00
CA VAL A 315 -3.22 -12.11 15.10
C VAL A 315 -3.17 -12.62 13.65
N PRO A 316 -4.26 -13.25 13.14
CA PRO A 316 -4.27 -13.82 11.80
C PRO A 316 -4.01 -12.77 10.72
N VAL A 317 -3.11 -13.10 9.80
CA VAL A 317 -2.80 -12.28 8.62
C VAL A 317 -3.34 -12.97 7.39
N TYR A 318 -4.16 -12.27 6.64
CA TYR A 318 -4.73 -12.70 5.36
C TYR A 318 -4.03 -11.92 4.24
N GLN A 319 -3.08 -12.58 3.60
CA GLN A 319 -2.36 -11.98 2.50
C GLN A 319 -3.16 -12.11 1.21
N GLY A 320 -3.28 -10.99 0.45
CA GLY A 320 -3.85 -10.95 -0.88
C GLY A 320 -2.84 -10.50 -1.94
N TYR A 321 -3.16 -10.78 -3.18
CA TYR A 321 -2.46 -10.31 -4.36
C TYR A 321 -3.43 -9.60 -5.28
N GLY A 322 -2.95 -8.52 -5.90
CA GLY A 322 -3.71 -7.76 -6.86
C GLY A 322 -2.95 -6.57 -7.42
N MET A 323 -3.63 -5.82 -8.27
CA MET A 323 -3.09 -4.66 -8.97
C MET A 323 -4.19 -3.69 -9.32
N THR A 324 -3.84 -2.43 -9.54
CA THR A 324 -4.81 -1.38 -9.89
C THR A 324 -5.58 -1.75 -11.16
N GLU A 325 -4.93 -2.35 -12.12
CA GLU A 325 -5.49 -2.80 -13.38
C GLU A 325 -6.55 -3.92 -13.23
N PHE A 326 -6.71 -4.47 -12.00
CA PHE A 326 -7.73 -5.48 -11.67
C PHE A 326 -8.62 -5.10 -10.46
N SER A 327 -8.67 -3.85 -10.05
CA SER A 327 -9.68 -3.16 -9.20
C SER A 327 -9.84 -3.54 -7.71
N PRO A 328 -8.92 -4.00 -6.91
CA PRO A 328 -7.57 -4.46 -7.16
C PRO A 328 -7.35 -5.96 -7.03
N VAL A 329 -8.22 -6.74 -6.36
CA VAL A 329 -7.94 -8.09 -5.84
C VAL A 329 -8.05 -9.14 -6.94
N VAL A 330 -7.00 -9.95 -7.11
CA VAL A 330 -6.99 -11.16 -7.95
C VAL A 330 -7.14 -12.41 -7.08
N SER A 331 -6.46 -12.46 -5.94
CA SER A 331 -6.53 -13.55 -4.98
C SER A 331 -6.35 -13.07 -3.55
N THR A 332 -6.93 -13.78 -2.59
CA THR A 332 -6.79 -13.45 -1.18
C THR A 332 -6.93 -14.69 -0.29
N ASN A 333 -6.22 -14.69 0.83
CA ASN A 333 -6.50 -15.56 1.95
C ASN A 333 -7.71 -15.01 2.74
N TYR A 334 -8.47 -15.88 3.37
CA TYR A 334 -9.62 -15.52 4.20
C TYR A 334 -9.83 -16.56 5.31
N PRO A 335 -10.67 -16.31 6.33
CA PRO A 335 -10.73 -17.13 7.56
C PRO A 335 -10.84 -18.63 7.36
N PHE A 336 -11.56 -19.09 6.33
CA PHE A 336 -11.76 -20.52 6.04
C PHE A 336 -10.77 -21.10 5.02
N ALA A 337 -9.91 -20.27 4.44
CA ALA A 337 -8.89 -20.68 3.47
C ALA A 337 -7.65 -19.77 3.58
N ASN A 338 -6.86 -19.98 4.64
CA ASN A 338 -5.63 -19.24 4.90
C ASN A 338 -4.42 -20.17 4.86
N LYS A 339 -3.64 -20.10 3.78
CA LYS A 339 -2.36 -20.82 3.64
C LYS A 339 -1.22 -19.81 3.74
N VAL A 340 -0.57 -19.78 4.89
CA VAL A 340 0.51 -18.82 5.17
C VAL A 340 1.64 -18.95 4.15
N GLY A 341 2.06 -17.81 3.58
CA GLY A 341 3.07 -17.73 2.52
C GLY A 341 2.49 -17.78 1.11
N SER A 342 1.18 -18.07 0.95
CA SER A 342 0.47 -17.90 -0.32
C SER A 342 -0.21 -16.53 -0.40
N CYS A 343 -0.62 -16.14 -1.61
CA CYS A 343 -1.52 -15.01 -1.85
C CYS A 343 -3.00 -15.40 -1.78
N GLY A 344 -3.32 -16.59 -1.29
CA GLY A 344 -4.68 -17.10 -1.14
C GLY A 344 -5.27 -17.72 -2.40
N LYS A 345 -6.58 -17.88 -2.42
CA LYS A 345 -7.35 -18.39 -3.56
C LYS A 345 -7.81 -17.25 -4.45
N VAL A 346 -7.95 -17.57 -5.73
CA VAL A 346 -8.48 -16.64 -6.74
C VAL A 346 -9.91 -16.26 -6.38
N ILE A 347 -10.27 -14.97 -6.51
CA ILE A 347 -11.62 -14.49 -6.24
C ILE A 347 -12.63 -15.05 -7.25
N PRO A 348 -13.91 -15.17 -6.88
CA PRO A 348 -14.90 -15.90 -7.69
C PRO A 348 -15.07 -15.38 -9.12
N SER A 349 -14.99 -14.08 -9.37
CA SER A 349 -15.16 -13.47 -10.69
C SER A 349 -13.88 -13.48 -11.55
N ALA A 350 -12.72 -13.80 -10.97
CA ALA A 350 -11.45 -13.80 -11.69
C ALA A 350 -11.13 -15.16 -12.28
N GLN A 351 -10.55 -15.15 -13.46
CA GLN A 351 -9.92 -16.29 -14.11
C GLN A 351 -8.43 -16.04 -14.17
N ILE A 352 -7.64 -17.07 -13.96
CA ILE A 352 -6.19 -16.99 -14.09
C ILE A 352 -5.67 -18.06 -15.04
N LYS A 353 -4.54 -17.76 -15.69
CA LYS A 353 -3.77 -18.69 -16.52
C LYS A 353 -2.30 -18.47 -16.25
N ILE A 354 -1.55 -19.55 -16.12
CA ILE A 354 -0.09 -19.48 -15.99
C ILE A 354 0.52 -19.95 -17.31
N THR A 355 1.32 -19.10 -17.92
CA THR A 355 1.98 -19.38 -19.21
C THR A 355 3.12 -20.38 -19.06
N ALA A 356 3.65 -20.89 -20.18
CA ALA A 356 4.84 -21.75 -20.17
C ALA A 356 6.07 -21.08 -19.52
N ASN A 357 6.14 -19.75 -19.54
CA ASN A 357 7.20 -18.97 -18.88
C ASN A 357 6.85 -18.60 -17.43
N ASN A 358 5.82 -19.23 -16.86
CA ASN A 358 5.29 -18.97 -15.52
C ASN A 358 4.73 -17.56 -15.30
N GLU A 359 4.45 -16.78 -16.35
CA GLU A 359 3.75 -15.52 -16.21
C GLU A 359 2.30 -15.75 -15.83
N LEU A 360 1.81 -14.99 -14.85
CA LEU A 360 0.40 -14.94 -14.46
C LEU A 360 -0.37 -14.04 -15.42
N LEU A 361 -1.40 -14.60 -16.04
CA LEU A 361 -2.42 -13.84 -16.78
C LEU A 361 -3.70 -13.84 -15.98
N VAL A 362 -4.43 -12.72 -15.99
CA VAL A 362 -5.72 -12.59 -15.30
C VAL A 362 -6.79 -12.03 -16.24
N ARG A 363 -8.04 -12.47 -16.03
CA ARG A 363 -9.21 -12.01 -16.79
C ARG A 363 -10.45 -12.02 -15.90
N GLY A 364 -11.39 -11.12 -16.11
CA GLY A 364 -12.67 -11.09 -15.39
C GLY A 364 -13.30 -9.70 -15.38
N ASP A 365 -14.46 -9.58 -14.76
CA ASP A 365 -15.25 -8.34 -14.70
C ASP A 365 -14.60 -7.21 -13.88
N SER A 366 -13.55 -7.52 -13.14
CA SER A 366 -12.73 -6.54 -12.41
C SER A 366 -11.59 -5.94 -13.23
N LEU A 367 -11.41 -6.37 -14.50
CA LEU A 367 -10.37 -5.87 -15.38
C LEU A 367 -10.65 -4.43 -15.81
N MET A 368 -9.65 -3.56 -15.75
CA MET A 368 -9.70 -2.17 -16.18
C MET A 368 -10.22 -2.00 -17.62
N LEU A 369 -10.76 -0.83 -17.93
CA LEU A 369 -11.13 -0.45 -19.29
C LEU A 369 -9.89 -0.19 -20.17
N GLY A 370 -8.77 0.19 -19.57
CA GLY A 370 -7.51 0.50 -20.23
C GLY A 370 -6.77 1.63 -19.54
N TYR A 371 -5.68 2.07 -20.16
CA TYR A 371 -4.91 3.24 -19.71
C TYR A 371 -5.39 4.50 -20.43
N LEU A 372 -5.67 5.55 -19.67
CA LEU A 372 -6.09 6.86 -20.20
C LEU A 372 -5.03 7.39 -21.18
N ASN A 373 -5.47 7.83 -22.36
CA ASN A 373 -4.62 8.39 -23.42
C ASN A 373 -3.47 7.46 -23.90
N GLN A 374 -3.51 6.16 -23.59
CA GLN A 374 -2.42 5.22 -23.90
C GLN A 374 -2.95 3.90 -24.51
N GLU A 375 -3.62 3.99 -25.67
CA GLU A 375 -4.22 2.83 -26.35
C GLU A 375 -3.21 1.73 -26.71
N GLU A 376 -2.04 2.10 -27.22
CA GLU A 376 -0.97 1.15 -27.56
C GLU A 376 -0.47 0.38 -26.33
N LEU A 377 -0.32 1.07 -25.21
CA LEU A 377 0.05 0.42 -23.97
C LEU A 377 -1.04 -0.53 -23.48
N THR A 378 -2.30 -0.14 -23.62
CA THR A 378 -3.45 -0.98 -23.28
C THR A 378 -3.44 -2.26 -24.10
N LYS A 379 -3.28 -2.18 -25.44
CA LYS A 379 -3.18 -3.33 -26.34
C LYS A 379 -1.99 -4.25 -26.04
N ASN A 380 -0.88 -3.68 -25.55
CA ASN A 380 0.31 -4.45 -25.16
C ASN A 380 0.17 -5.10 -23.77
N THR A 381 -0.79 -4.65 -22.97
CA THR A 381 -1.02 -5.13 -21.60
C THR A 381 -2.21 -6.10 -21.54
N ILE A 382 -3.24 -5.88 -22.34
CA ILE A 382 -4.41 -6.76 -22.47
C ILE A 382 -4.40 -7.34 -23.87
N ASP A 383 -4.32 -8.67 -23.98
CA ASP A 383 -4.32 -9.35 -25.27
C ASP A 383 -5.72 -9.39 -25.95
N SER A 384 -5.76 -9.87 -27.19
CA SER A 384 -7.00 -9.96 -27.98
C SER A 384 -8.07 -10.87 -27.35
N ASP A 385 -7.68 -11.79 -26.48
CA ASP A 385 -8.58 -12.71 -25.77
C ASP A 385 -9.04 -12.15 -24.41
N GLY A 386 -8.65 -10.89 -24.08
CA GLY A 386 -8.99 -10.19 -22.85
C GLY A 386 -8.18 -10.63 -21.62
N TRP A 387 -7.02 -11.24 -21.81
CA TRP A 387 -6.10 -11.55 -20.72
C TRP A 387 -5.17 -10.39 -20.45
N LEU A 388 -5.13 -9.96 -19.20
CA LEU A 388 -4.15 -9.00 -18.68
C LEU A 388 -2.83 -9.74 -18.42
N HIS A 389 -1.75 -9.31 -19.07
CA HIS A 389 -0.38 -9.72 -18.79
C HIS A 389 0.12 -9.00 -17.55
N THR A 390 0.18 -9.70 -16.41
CA THR A 390 0.53 -9.07 -15.13
C THR A 390 2.02 -8.73 -15.01
N GLY A 391 2.85 -9.43 -15.77
CA GLY A 391 4.30 -9.39 -15.64
C GLY A 391 4.82 -10.03 -14.35
N ASP A 392 3.96 -10.74 -13.60
CA ASP A 392 4.33 -11.43 -12.36
C ASP A 392 4.50 -12.94 -12.62
N VAL A 393 5.57 -13.52 -12.06
CA VAL A 393 5.86 -14.95 -12.11
C VAL A 393 5.15 -15.64 -10.96
N ALA A 394 4.32 -16.63 -11.28
CA ALA A 394 3.47 -17.29 -10.30
C ALA A 394 3.38 -18.81 -10.49
N HIS A 395 2.85 -19.49 -9.48
CA HIS A 395 2.38 -20.87 -9.58
C HIS A 395 1.15 -21.08 -8.69
N LEU A 396 0.35 -22.08 -9.05
CA LEU A 396 -0.69 -22.64 -8.19
C LEU A 396 -0.16 -23.92 -7.55
N ASP A 397 -0.49 -24.14 -6.29
CA ASP A 397 -0.30 -25.44 -5.69
C ASP A 397 -1.49 -26.40 -5.97
N GLU A 398 -1.38 -27.65 -5.50
CA GLU A 398 -2.39 -28.69 -5.69
C GLU A 398 -3.74 -28.34 -5.05
N ASP A 399 -3.74 -27.49 -3.99
CA ASP A 399 -4.94 -27.01 -3.32
C ASP A 399 -5.54 -25.76 -3.98
N GLY A 400 -4.92 -25.23 -5.05
CA GLY A 400 -5.37 -24.05 -5.79
C GLY A 400 -5.05 -22.72 -5.08
N TYR A 401 -4.02 -22.67 -4.24
CA TYR A 401 -3.49 -21.42 -3.70
C TYR A 401 -2.47 -20.81 -4.66
N LEU A 402 -2.58 -19.50 -4.85
CA LEU A 402 -1.68 -18.71 -5.69
C LEU A 402 -0.43 -18.30 -4.92
N PHE A 403 0.74 -18.48 -5.53
CA PHE A 403 2.02 -18.01 -5.04
C PHE A 403 2.67 -17.11 -6.07
N ILE A 404 3.02 -15.88 -5.69
CA ILE A 404 3.80 -14.95 -6.50
C ILE A 404 5.26 -15.09 -6.12
N LYS A 405 6.13 -15.33 -7.10
CA LYS A 405 7.57 -15.53 -6.89
C LYS A 405 8.37 -14.24 -7.10
N SER A 406 8.07 -13.52 -8.17
CA SER A 406 8.82 -12.31 -8.57
C SER A 406 8.06 -11.59 -9.68
N ARG A 407 8.56 -10.43 -10.09
CA ARG A 407 8.21 -9.80 -11.38
C ARG A 407 9.19 -10.23 -12.46
N ILE A 408 8.70 -10.40 -13.68
CA ILE A 408 9.55 -10.72 -14.85
C ILE A 408 10.66 -9.66 -14.99
N LYS A 409 10.32 -8.38 -14.79
CA LYS A 409 11.25 -7.26 -14.89
C LYS A 409 12.23 -7.12 -13.72
N ASP A 410 11.96 -7.78 -12.59
CA ASP A 410 12.82 -7.79 -11.40
C ASP A 410 13.78 -9.00 -11.38
N ILE A 411 13.68 -9.86 -12.39
CA ILE A 411 14.63 -10.95 -12.63
C ILE A 411 15.70 -10.41 -13.58
N PHE A 412 16.90 -10.17 -13.05
CA PHE A 412 18.01 -9.66 -13.83
C PHE A 412 18.84 -10.79 -14.43
N LYS A 413 19.28 -10.58 -15.65
CA LYS A 413 20.24 -11.46 -16.30
C LYS A 413 21.64 -10.88 -16.16
N THR A 414 22.54 -11.64 -15.53
CA THR A 414 23.95 -11.27 -15.42
C THR A 414 24.64 -11.31 -16.78
N SER A 415 25.81 -10.71 -16.90
CA SER A 415 26.62 -10.81 -18.14
C SER A 415 27.09 -12.24 -18.45
N THR A 416 27.02 -13.14 -17.48
CA THR A 416 27.33 -14.58 -17.64
C THR A 416 26.10 -15.42 -18.01
N GLY A 417 24.93 -14.78 -18.12
CA GLY A 417 23.69 -15.46 -18.56
C GLY A 417 22.81 -16.02 -17.44
N GLU A 418 23.23 -15.89 -16.18
CA GLU A 418 22.52 -16.37 -15.02
C GLU A 418 21.41 -15.40 -14.58
N TYR A 419 20.35 -15.91 -13.96
CA TYR A 419 19.23 -15.11 -13.49
C TYR A 419 19.33 -14.83 -11.99
N VAL A 420 19.07 -13.58 -11.59
CA VAL A 420 19.10 -13.08 -10.20
C VAL A 420 17.74 -12.47 -9.86
N ASN A 421 17.08 -13.01 -8.83
CA ASN A 421 15.88 -12.42 -8.27
C ASN A 421 16.26 -11.32 -7.26
N ALA A 422 16.35 -10.09 -7.75
CA ALA A 422 16.81 -8.96 -6.94
C ALA A 422 15.91 -8.68 -5.73
N VAL A 423 14.59 -8.70 -5.93
CA VAL A 423 13.60 -8.37 -4.87
C VAL A 423 13.70 -9.33 -3.68
N GLU A 424 13.88 -10.62 -3.92
CA GLU A 424 14.02 -11.61 -2.84
C GLU A 424 15.29 -11.33 -2.00
N ILE A 425 16.38 -10.98 -2.67
CA ILE A 425 17.65 -10.67 -1.99
C ILE A 425 17.52 -9.35 -1.21
N GLU A 426 16.90 -8.33 -1.79
CA GLU A 426 16.64 -7.03 -1.15
C GLU A 426 15.80 -7.18 0.11
N GLN A 427 14.75 -8.00 0.08
CA GLN A 427 13.93 -8.32 1.24
C GLN A 427 14.73 -9.01 2.36
N LYS A 428 15.64 -9.93 1.99
CA LYS A 428 16.53 -10.58 2.95
C LYS A 428 17.51 -9.58 3.57
N LEU A 429 18.09 -8.68 2.77
CA LEU A 429 19.03 -7.65 3.24
C LEU A 429 18.35 -6.64 4.16
N SER A 430 17.14 -6.19 3.83
CA SER A 430 16.35 -5.22 4.62
C SER A 430 15.85 -5.76 5.97
N LYS A 431 16.04 -7.06 6.26
CA LYS A 431 15.81 -7.60 7.62
C LYS A 431 16.83 -7.14 8.66
N ASN A 432 17.94 -6.55 8.24
CA ASN A 432 18.92 -5.98 9.15
C ASN A 432 18.38 -4.66 9.74
N ARG A 433 18.49 -4.52 11.06
CA ARG A 433 17.99 -3.36 11.81
C ARG A 433 18.61 -2.01 11.44
N TYR A 434 19.73 -2.00 10.71
CA TYR A 434 20.43 -0.80 10.26
C TYR A 434 20.17 -0.47 8.80
N ILE A 435 19.44 -1.33 8.07
CA ILE A 435 19.13 -1.16 6.64
C ILE A 435 17.65 -0.89 6.50
N GLU A 436 17.30 0.27 5.96
CA GLU A 436 15.92 0.62 5.65
C GLU A 436 15.50 0.06 4.29
N PHE A 437 16.34 0.27 3.28
CA PHE A 437 16.13 -0.25 1.93
C PHE A 437 17.44 -0.85 1.40
N ALA A 438 17.30 -1.88 0.59
CA ALA A 438 18.40 -2.44 -0.20
C ALA A 438 18.03 -2.42 -1.68
N VAL A 439 18.99 -2.11 -2.55
CA VAL A 439 18.83 -2.17 -4.00
C VAL A 439 19.95 -3.04 -4.56
N VAL A 440 19.54 -4.15 -5.17
CA VAL A 440 20.47 -5.12 -5.77
C VAL A 440 20.73 -4.73 -7.22
N ILE A 441 21.99 -4.65 -7.59
CA ILE A 441 22.45 -4.34 -8.94
C ILE A 441 23.12 -5.59 -9.52
N SER A 442 22.58 -6.08 -10.64
CA SER A 442 23.06 -7.31 -11.29
C SER A 442 22.87 -7.32 -12.82
N GLN A 443 21.96 -6.49 -13.34
CA GLN A 443 21.62 -6.49 -14.77
C GLN A 443 22.85 -6.20 -15.64
N ASN A 444 23.19 -7.14 -16.54
CA ASN A 444 24.36 -7.07 -17.44
C ASN A 444 25.72 -6.90 -16.73
N ARG A 445 25.80 -7.23 -15.45
CA ARG A 445 27.03 -7.13 -14.62
C ARG A 445 27.66 -8.51 -14.38
N LYS A 446 28.98 -8.52 -14.11
CA LYS A 446 29.74 -9.78 -13.89
C LYS A 446 29.39 -10.48 -12.59
N TYR A 447 28.94 -9.74 -11.59
CA TYR A 447 28.53 -10.23 -10.27
C TYR A 447 27.51 -9.29 -9.65
N THR A 448 26.85 -9.76 -8.63
CA THR A 448 25.80 -9.00 -7.94
C THR A 448 26.38 -8.09 -6.86
N THR A 449 25.92 -6.85 -6.80
CA THR A 449 26.28 -5.86 -5.77
C THR A 449 25.02 -5.29 -5.13
N ALA A 450 25.17 -4.53 -4.03
CA ALA A 450 24.03 -3.90 -3.37
C ALA A 450 24.34 -2.47 -2.91
N LEU A 451 23.37 -1.58 -3.05
CA LEU A 451 23.29 -0.32 -2.35
C LEU A 451 22.40 -0.50 -1.11
N LEU A 452 22.89 -0.08 0.04
CA LEU A 452 22.21 -0.23 1.33
C LEU A 452 21.91 1.15 1.91
N PHE A 453 20.63 1.52 1.94
CA PHE A 453 20.16 2.77 2.52
C PHE A 453 19.87 2.56 4.00
N VAL A 454 20.41 3.44 4.83
CA VAL A 454 20.42 3.27 6.29
C VAL A 454 19.08 3.63 6.95
N ASP A 455 18.74 2.94 8.03
CA ASP A 455 17.62 3.27 8.90
C ASP A 455 17.99 4.43 9.83
N LYS A 456 17.53 5.64 9.49
CA LYS A 456 17.84 6.87 10.22
C LYS A 456 17.28 6.93 11.65
N GLU A 457 16.22 6.20 11.97
CA GLU A 457 15.66 6.17 13.32
C GLU A 457 16.72 5.74 14.36
N LYS A 458 17.57 4.80 13.98
CA LYS A 458 18.68 4.33 14.85
C LYS A 458 19.72 5.41 15.10
N TYR A 459 20.07 6.15 14.05
CA TYR A 459 20.98 7.29 14.18
C TYR A 459 20.37 8.40 15.03
N GLU A 460 19.11 8.81 14.77
CA GLU A 460 18.45 9.86 15.52
C GLU A 460 18.36 9.55 17.03
N ASN A 461 18.12 8.30 17.38
CA ASN A 461 18.16 7.86 18.78
C ASN A 461 19.56 7.95 19.40
N ALA A 462 20.61 7.62 18.64
CA ALA A 462 22.00 7.76 19.10
C ALA A 462 22.41 9.24 19.21
N LYS A 463 21.99 10.09 18.27
CA LYS A 463 22.26 11.53 18.26
C LYS A 463 21.66 12.27 19.46
N LYS A 464 20.53 11.81 20.01
CA LYS A 464 19.96 12.34 21.26
C LYS A 464 20.94 12.22 22.44
N LEU A 465 21.78 11.19 22.44
CA LEU A 465 22.79 10.93 23.48
C LEU A 465 24.13 11.62 23.19
N ASN A 466 24.46 11.84 21.91
CA ASN A 466 25.66 12.54 21.47
C ASN A 466 25.33 13.50 20.32
N LYS A 467 25.11 14.77 20.62
CA LYS A 467 24.68 15.81 19.68
C LYS A 467 25.66 16.08 18.53
N ASN A 468 26.94 15.76 18.72
CA ASN A 468 28.01 15.99 17.72
C ASN A 468 28.19 14.78 16.78
N LEU A 469 27.44 13.69 16.96
CA LEU A 469 27.54 12.50 16.13
C LEU A 469 26.98 12.78 14.74
N THR A 470 27.80 12.59 13.70
CA THR A 470 27.33 12.62 12.31
C THR A 470 26.72 11.25 11.93
N ILE A 471 25.90 11.22 10.88
CA ILE A 471 25.30 9.97 10.41
C ILE A 471 26.37 9.05 9.81
N GLU A 472 27.36 9.61 9.14
CA GLU A 472 28.51 8.90 8.59
C GLU A 472 29.34 8.25 9.70
N ASP A 473 29.67 9.01 10.76
CA ASP A 473 30.43 8.46 11.91
C ASP A 473 29.65 7.36 12.62
N TYR A 474 28.32 7.48 12.69
CA TYR A 474 27.49 6.46 13.31
C TYR A 474 27.55 5.15 12.53
N TYR A 475 27.34 5.19 11.20
CA TYR A 475 27.31 4.00 10.37
C TYR A 475 28.69 3.46 10.00
N ASN A 476 29.76 4.24 10.22
CA ASN A 476 31.15 3.78 10.07
C ASN A 476 31.72 3.14 11.35
N LYS A 477 30.93 3.00 12.44
CA LYS A 477 31.39 2.26 13.62
C LYS A 477 31.62 0.79 13.32
N ASP A 478 32.72 0.25 13.83
CA ASP A 478 33.16 -1.12 13.60
C ASP A 478 32.14 -2.18 13.98
N ASP A 479 31.38 -1.96 15.05
CA ASP A 479 30.33 -2.88 15.49
C ASP A 479 29.12 -2.90 14.53
N ILE A 480 28.76 -1.74 13.97
CA ILE A 480 27.67 -1.62 12.98
C ILE A 480 28.09 -2.24 11.64
N LEU A 481 29.30 -1.90 11.17
CA LEU A 481 29.84 -2.46 9.93
C LEU A 481 29.99 -3.99 10.02
N ARG A 482 30.47 -4.51 11.15
CA ARG A 482 30.54 -5.96 11.40
C ARG A 482 29.16 -6.60 11.42
N ASN A 483 28.15 -5.95 12.01
CA ASN A 483 26.78 -6.44 12.03
C ASN A 483 26.20 -6.55 10.63
N ILE A 484 26.33 -5.48 9.82
CA ILE A 484 25.86 -5.46 8.42
C ILE A 484 26.58 -6.52 7.59
N SER A 485 27.91 -6.59 7.69
CA SER A 485 28.72 -7.57 6.94
C SER A 485 28.38 -9.02 7.33
N SER A 486 28.20 -9.30 8.62
CA SER A 486 27.77 -10.61 9.11
C SER A 486 26.39 -11.00 8.59
N HIS A 487 25.46 -10.03 8.53
CA HIS A 487 24.13 -10.26 7.97
C HIS A 487 24.19 -10.58 6.47
N ILE A 488 24.97 -9.81 5.69
CA ILE A 488 25.16 -10.07 4.25
C ILE A 488 25.77 -11.48 4.03
N ASN A 489 26.75 -11.88 4.84
CA ASN A 489 27.33 -13.21 4.77
C ASN A 489 26.28 -14.30 5.08
N SER A 490 25.41 -14.07 6.05
CA SER A 490 24.30 -14.97 6.36
C SER A 490 23.30 -15.06 5.18
N VAL A 491 22.94 -13.94 4.56
CA VAL A 491 22.11 -13.93 3.35
C VAL A 491 22.80 -14.70 2.22
N ASN A 492 24.08 -14.42 1.97
CA ASN A 492 24.89 -15.07 0.93
C ASN A 492 25.01 -16.58 1.11
N SER A 493 24.96 -17.10 2.34
CA SER A 493 25.05 -18.54 2.59
C SER A 493 23.88 -19.33 2.01
N GLY A 494 22.72 -18.69 1.85
CA GLY A 494 21.52 -19.29 1.26
C GLY A 494 21.30 -18.96 -0.22
N LEU A 495 22.29 -18.32 -0.90
CA LEU A 495 22.19 -17.90 -2.29
C LEU A 495 23.09 -18.72 -3.21
N ASN A 496 22.70 -18.85 -4.47
CA ASN A 496 23.55 -19.40 -5.53
C ASN A 496 24.80 -18.51 -5.74
N LYS A 497 25.84 -19.09 -6.30
CA LYS A 497 27.14 -18.41 -6.47
C LYS A 497 27.03 -17.05 -7.20
N TRP A 498 26.22 -16.97 -8.22
CA TRP A 498 26.00 -15.77 -9.04
C TRP A 498 25.07 -14.73 -8.40
N GLU A 499 24.24 -15.13 -7.44
CA GLU A 499 23.33 -14.27 -6.68
C GLU A 499 24.00 -13.58 -5.49
N LYS A 500 25.15 -14.10 -5.03
CA LYS A 500 25.85 -13.59 -3.85
C LYS A 500 26.27 -12.15 -4.03
N ILE A 501 25.99 -11.33 -3.01
CA ILE A 501 26.47 -9.96 -2.93
C ILE A 501 27.97 -9.97 -2.74
N VAL A 502 28.72 -9.55 -3.77
CA VAL A 502 30.19 -9.51 -3.77
C VAL A 502 30.72 -8.22 -3.15
N LYS A 503 30.07 -7.09 -3.48
CA LYS A 503 30.38 -5.78 -2.92
C LYS A 503 29.10 -5.06 -2.56
N PHE A 504 29.18 -4.15 -1.60
CA PHE A 504 28.07 -3.28 -1.23
C PHE A 504 28.57 -1.89 -0.84
N LYS A 505 27.67 -0.90 -0.90
CA LYS A 505 27.89 0.44 -0.38
C LYS A 505 26.77 0.82 0.57
N ILE A 506 27.13 1.37 1.72
CA ILE A 506 26.22 1.97 2.68
C ILE A 506 26.03 3.43 2.28
N LEU A 507 24.79 3.85 2.15
CA LEU A 507 24.38 5.18 1.75
C LEU A 507 23.59 5.84 2.87
N THR A 508 24.05 6.99 3.31
CA THR A 508 23.45 7.81 4.38
C THR A 508 22.49 8.88 3.84
N ASN A 509 22.48 9.06 2.51
CA ASN A 509 21.59 10.00 1.83
C ASN A 509 20.13 9.59 1.97
N ASP A 510 19.25 10.60 2.08
CA ASP A 510 17.81 10.39 1.99
C ASP A 510 17.41 10.00 0.57
N ILE A 511 16.48 9.06 0.51
CA ILE A 511 15.68 8.79 -0.67
C ILE A 511 14.25 9.24 -0.39
N SER A 512 13.63 9.94 -1.34
CA SER A 512 12.33 10.56 -1.13
C SER A 512 11.44 10.44 -2.37
N ILE A 513 10.16 10.76 -2.17
CA ILE A 513 9.18 10.87 -3.25
C ILE A 513 9.48 12.10 -4.10
N GLU A 514 9.90 13.20 -3.48
CA GLU A 514 10.19 14.47 -4.16
C GLU A 514 11.33 14.33 -5.18
N THR A 515 12.37 13.60 -4.80
CA THR A 515 13.53 13.33 -5.67
C THR A 515 13.33 12.11 -6.58
N GLY A 516 12.19 11.42 -6.43
CA GLY A 516 11.73 10.36 -7.33
C GLY A 516 12.31 8.97 -7.06
N GLU A 517 13.15 8.79 -6.04
CA GLU A 517 13.67 7.46 -5.68
C GLU A 517 12.61 6.58 -5.00
N LEU A 518 11.60 7.20 -4.40
CA LEU A 518 10.42 6.52 -3.89
C LEU A 518 9.19 6.90 -4.70
N THR A 519 8.31 5.94 -4.90
CA THR A 519 6.96 6.21 -5.43
C THR A 519 6.05 6.76 -4.32
N PRO A 520 4.90 7.40 -4.63
CA PRO A 520 3.93 7.83 -3.63
C PRO A 520 3.43 6.69 -2.71
N SER A 521 3.49 5.44 -3.17
CA SER A 521 3.21 4.25 -2.36
C SER A 521 4.44 3.72 -1.59
N MET A 522 5.51 4.52 -1.46
CA MET A 522 6.75 4.20 -0.72
C MET A 522 7.51 2.99 -1.27
N LYS A 523 7.38 2.69 -2.56
CA LYS A 523 8.18 1.67 -3.25
C LYS A 523 9.40 2.30 -3.91
N ILE A 524 10.51 1.57 -3.95
CA ILE A 524 11.74 2.03 -4.61
C ILE A 524 11.52 2.14 -6.13
N SER A 525 11.89 3.28 -6.68
CA SER A 525 12.03 3.50 -8.12
C SER A 525 13.45 3.12 -8.54
N ARG A 526 13.64 1.88 -8.98
CA ARG A 526 14.96 1.32 -9.32
C ARG A 526 15.68 2.14 -10.38
N SER A 527 14.99 2.54 -11.44
CA SER A 527 15.59 3.34 -12.51
C SER A 527 16.16 4.67 -12.01
N LYS A 528 15.46 5.33 -11.09
CA LYS A 528 15.92 6.58 -10.48
C LYS A 528 17.11 6.37 -9.53
N ILE A 529 17.13 5.28 -8.80
CA ILE A 529 18.28 4.90 -7.95
C ILE A 529 19.51 4.61 -8.83
N GLU A 530 19.36 3.83 -9.90
CA GLU A 530 20.45 3.48 -10.79
C GLU A 530 21.01 4.72 -11.52
N GLU A 531 20.16 5.64 -11.96
CA GLU A 531 20.53 6.92 -12.56
C GLU A 531 21.32 7.79 -11.57
N LYS A 532 20.76 8.03 -10.38
CA LYS A 532 21.34 8.92 -9.37
C LYS A 532 22.67 8.42 -8.81
N TYR A 533 22.79 7.11 -8.62
CA TYR A 533 23.96 6.48 -8.00
C TYR A 533 24.89 5.77 -9.01
N GLU A 534 24.77 6.07 -10.29
CA GLU A 534 25.53 5.44 -11.38
C GLU A 534 27.05 5.39 -11.10
N ASN A 535 27.64 6.50 -10.67
CA ASN A 535 29.07 6.59 -10.35
C ASN A 535 29.46 5.65 -9.20
N ILE A 536 28.63 5.56 -8.16
CA ILE A 536 28.86 4.67 -7.03
C ILE A 536 28.73 3.22 -7.48
N ILE A 537 27.70 2.91 -8.26
CA ILE A 537 27.46 1.58 -8.82
C ILE A 537 28.68 1.16 -9.65
N ASN A 538 29.14 2.00 -10.58
CA ASN A 538 30.27 1.69 -11.43
C ASN A 538 31.58 1.50 -10.64
N SER A 539 31.78 2.20 -9.52
CA SER A 539 32.94 2.02 -8.65
C SER A 539 33.00 0.66 -7.96
N MET A 540 31.89 -0.07 -7.94
CA MET A 540 31.82 -1.40 -7.33
C MET A 540 32.24 -2.51 -8.31
N TYR A 541 32.36 -2.23 -9.61
CA TYR A 541 32.74 -3.19 -10.64
C TYR A 541 34.18 -2.97 -11.14
#